data_62b4468acd337e1a76b3ed79b6b0d713
#
_entry.id   62b4468acd337e1a76b3ed79b6b0d713
#
_cell.length_a   1.000
_cell.length_b   1.000
_cell.length_c   1.000
_cell.angle_alpha   90.00
_cell.angle_beta   90.00
_cell.angle_gamma   90.00
#
_symmetry.space_group_name_H-M   'P 1'
#
loop_
_entity.id
_entity.type
_entity.pdbx_description
1 polymer ?
#
loop_
_entity_poly.entity_id
_entity_poly.type
_entity_poly.pdbx_seq_one_letter_code
_entity_poly.pdbx_strand_id
1 'polypeptide(L)'
;VLKGILGTLSLPSTAFVKSAAAEKTSLDEWIGYSICDNCNQVPSCGIKFKACGNIIQSIGNWSENPRHVLCSKGLSTLQRLYNPNRLLYPMKRTNPKGSDDPGFVRCSWDEAYRIIVENLTRIKAKDGADSVMFYIGDPKEPRPPIMRLARYFGSVHLGTESSVACRAACMQAEILTWGRPSQGSMPNVKTKSFMVLA
;
A
#
# COMPACT_ATOMS: atom_id res chain seq x y z
N VAL A 1 16.30 -24.47 4.23
CA VAL A 1 16.67 -23.09 3.89
C VAL A 1 15.66 -22.09 4.47
N LEU A 2 14.34 -22.37 4.43
CA LEU A 2 13.32 -21.50 5.02
C LEU A 2 13.30 -21.51 6.56
N LYS A 3 13.68 -22.61 7.20
CA LYS A 3 13.81 -22.68 8.68
C LYS A 3 14.92 -21.79 9.24
N GLY A 4 15.97 -21.51 8.45
CA GLY A 4 17.05 -20.61 8.86
C GLY A 4 16.69 -19.12 8.77
N ILE A 5 15.67 -18.76 7.99
CA ILE A 5 15.25 -17.37 7.79
C ILE A 5 14.32 -16.91 8.91
N LEU A 6 13.54 -17.81 9.50
CA LEU A 6 12.66 -17.52 10.63
C LEU A 6 13.39 -17.41 11.99
N GLY A 7 14.61 -17.96 12.08
CA GLY A 7 15.37 -18.02 13.35
C GLY A 7 16.21 -16.79 13.68
N THR A 8 16.39 -15.84 12.74
CA THR A 8 17.28 -14.68 12.93
C THR A 8 16.59 -13.31 12.81
N LEU A 9 15.27 -13.28 12.65
CA LEU A 9 14.47 -12.05 12.64
C LEU A 9 13.71 -11.85 13.96
N SER A 10 14.33 -12.16 15.08
CA SER A 10 13.93 -11.59 16.37
C SER A 10 14.49 -10.17 16.48
N LEU A 11 14.03 -9.27 15.61
CA LEU A 11 14.11 -7.85 15.89
C LEU A 11 13.18 -7.59 17.07
N PRO A 12 13.66 -6.99 18.16
CA PRO A 12 12.80 -6.64 19.28
C PRO A 12 11.73 -5.67 18.74
N SER A 13 10.50 -6.15 18.70
CA SER A 13 9.30 -5.38 18.28
C SER A 13 8.98 -4.20 19.21
N THR A 14 9.89 -3.87 20.12
CA THR A 14 9.70 -2.80 21.10
C THR A 14 10.49 -1.53 20.80
N ALA A 15 11.35 -1.49 19.77
CA ALA A 15 12.18 -0.31 19.51
C ALA A 15 11.57 0.75 18.58
N PHE A 16 10.45 0.46 17.91
CA PHE A 16 9.88 1.39 16.90
C PHE A 16 8.66 2.17 17.38
N VAL A 17 8.19 2.00 18.58
CA VAL A 17 7.01 2.70 19.12
C VAL A 17 7.29 3.38 20.47
N LYS A 18 8.54 3.70 20.79
CA LYS A 18 8.87 4.61 21.90
C LYS A 18 9.33 5.97 21.40
N SER A 19 8.57 6.56 20.47
CA SER A 19 8.61 7.99 20.25
C SER A 19 7.33 8.56 20.82
N ALA A 20 7.46 9.16 22.01
CA ALA A 20 6.49 10.06 22.64
C ALA A 20 5.08 9.51 22.88
N ALA A 21 4.94 8.34 23.51
CA ALA A 21 3.77 8.09 24.34
C ALA A 21 4.03 8.69 25.72
N ALA A 22 3.95 10.01 25.84
CA ALA A 22 3.48 10.58 27.09
C ALA A 22 2.11 9.93 27.34
N GLU A 23 1.88 9.38 28.51
CA GLU A 23 0.56 8.99 29.00
C GLU A 23 -0.35 10.23 28.98
N LYS A 24 -0.90 10.54 27.80
CA LYS A 24 -1.94 11.53 27.66
C LYS A 24 -3.25 10.82 27.95
N THR A 25 -4.00 11.39 28.86
CA THR A 25 -5.36 10.96 29.13
C THR A 25 -6.11 10.82 27.81
N SER A 26 -6.94 9.80 27.65
CA SER A 26 -7.63 9.40 26.41
C SER A 26 -8.50 10.48 25.76
N LEU A 27 -8.57 11.67 26.35
CA LEU A 27 -9.40 12.81 25.93
C LEU A 27 -8.59 13.97 25.34
N ASP A 28 -7.25 13.93 25.37
CA ASP A 28 -6.44 15.02 24.83
C ASP A 28 -6.53 15.08 23.31
N GLU A 29 -6.85 16.26 22.80
CA GLU A 29 -6.81 16.55 21.38
C GLU A 29 -5.37 16.83 20.94
N TRP A 30 -4.97 16.29 19.81
CA TRP A 30 -3.65 16.54 19.24
C TRP A 30 -3.69 16.58 17.71
N ILE A 31 -2.69 17.22 17.13
CA ILE A 31 -2.54 17.35 15.68
C ILE A 31 -1.34 16.52 15.25
N GLY A 32 -1.55 15.73 14.21
CA GLY A 32 -0.48 14.96 13.57
C GLY A 32 -0.41 15.20 12.08
N TYR A 33 0.67 14.71 11.50
CA TYR A 33 0.95 14.85 10.08
C TYR A 33 1.29 13.49 9.48
N SER A 34 0.85 13.29 8.24
CA SER A 34 1.09 12.06 7.48
C SER A 34 1.10 12.36 5.99
N ILE A 35 1.24 11.33 5.18
CA ILE A 35 1.15 11.41 3.72
C ILE A 35 0.00 10.53 3.22
N CYS A 36 -0.60 10.94 2.12
CA CYS A 36 -1.66 10.18 1.46
C CYS A 36 -1.05 9.08 0.60
N ASP A 37 -1.52 7.85 0.82
CA ASP A 37 -1.10 6.63 0.12
C ASP A 37 -2.11 6.12 -0.92
N ASN A 38 -3.17 6.90 -1.20
CA ASN A 38 -4.29 6.43 -2.02
C ASN A 38 -4.00 6.33 -3.52
N CYS A 39 -2.93 6.94 -3.99
CA CYS A 39 -2.60 6.93 -5.42
C CYS A 39 -1.10 7.13 -5.66
N ASN A 40 -0.73 7.07 -6.94
CA ASN A 40 0.65 7.20 -7.40
C ASN A 40 1.06 8.66 -7.68
N GLN A 41 0.37 9.64 -7.13
CA GLN A 41 0.71 11.05 -7.32
C GLN A 41 2.06 11.37 -6.69
N VAL A 42 2.94 12.00 -7.46
CA VAL A 42 4.26 12.44 -7.01
C VAL A 42 4.34 13.96 -7.18
N PRO A 43 4.69 14.67 -6.12
CA PRO A 43 4.93 14.24 -4.75
C PRO A 43 3.64 13.83 -4.03
N SER A 44 3.77 12.98 -3.01
CA SER A 44 2.63 12.55 -2.20
C SER A 44 1.96 13.71 -1.48
N CYS A 45 0.63 13.70 -1.41
CA CYS A 45 -0.12 14.77 -0.76
C CYS A 45 0.03 14.66 0.77
N GLY A 46 0.33 15.77 1.43
CA GLY A 46 0.43 15.83 2.87
C GLY A 46 -0.93 15.87 3.56
N ILE A 47 -1.06 15.08 4.61
CA ILE A 47 -2.24 15.04 5.47
C ILE A 47 -1.92 15.71 6.81
N LYS A 48 -2.75 16.65 7.22
CA LYS A 48 -2.85 17.12 8.60
C LYS A 48 -4.08 16.49 9.21
N PHE A 49 -3.97 15.89 10.37
CA PHE A 49 -5.12 15.30 11.06
C PHE A 49 -5.23 15.79 12.49
N LYS A 50 -6.47 15.82 12.98
CA LYS A 50 -6.82 16.08 14.38
C LYS A 50 -7.31 14.78 15.00
N ALA A 51 -6.76 14.41 16.12
CA ALA A 51 -7.14 13.20 16.85
C ALA A 51 -7.49 13.53 18.31
N CYS A 52 -8.33 12.70 18.89
CA CYS A 52 -8.65 12.69 20.30
C CYS A 52 -8.33 11.30 20.83
N GLY A 53 -7.35 11.22 21.73
CA GLY A 53 -6.75 9.94 22.08
C GLY A 53 -6.24 9.20 20.84
N ASN A 54 -6.76 8.00 20.59
CA ASN A 54 -6.40 7.17 19.43
C ASN A 54 -7.37 7.30 18.24
N ILE A 55 -8.33 8.22 18.30
CA ILE A 55 -9.35 8.37 17.28
C ILE A 55 -9.08 9.61 16.43
N ILE A 56 -8.86 9.44 15.14
CA ILE A 56 -8.75 10.54 14.19
C ILE A 56 -10.16 11.08 13.91
N GLN A 57 -10.39 12.35 14.22
CA GLN A 57 -11.67 13.00 14.08
C GLN A 57 -11.83 13.72 12.75
N SER A 58 -10.74 14.29 12.25
CA SER A 58 -10.76 15.03 10.98
C SER A 58 -9.40 14.97 10.29
N ILE A 59 -9.44 15.10 8.97
CA ILE A 59 -8.27 15.22 8.12
C ILE A 59 -8.40 16.40 7.18
N GLY A 60 -7.29 16.99 6.80
CA GLY A 60 -7.22 18.10 5.86
C GLY A 60 -5.84 18.24 5.25
N ASN A 61 -5.62 19.28 4.51
CA ASN A 61 -4.33 19.56 3.88
C ASN A 61 -3.25 19.87 4.92
N TRP A 62 -2.08 19.30 4.75
CA TRP A 62 -0.91 19.65 5.57
C TRP A 62 -0.41 21.07 5.28
N SER A 63 -0.39 21.45 4.01
CA SER A 63 0.10 22.76 3.60
C SER A 63 -0.86 23.43 2.63
N GLU A 64 -0.79 24.75 2.56
CA GLU A 64 -1.53 25.54 1.58
C GLU A 64 -0.93 25.47 0.17
N ASN A 65 0.18 24.75 -0.01
CA ASN A 65 0.79 24.60 -1.31
C ASN A 65 -0.15 23.86 -2.26
N PRO A 66 -0.60 24.48 -3.35
CA PRO A 66 -1.57 23.89 -4.28
C PRO A 66 -1.06 22.62 -4.98
N ARG A 67 0.24 22.33 -4.89
CA ARG A 67 0.82 21.08 -5.43
C ARG A 67 0.57 19.86 -4.56
N HIS A 68 0.12 20.04 -3.31
CA HIS A 68 -0.03 18.99 -2.32
C HIS A 68 -1.43 18.96 -1.69
N VAL A 69 -2.41 19.49 -2.40
CA VAL A 69 -3.80 19.52 -1.92
C VAL A 69 -4.41 18.13 -2.01
N LEU A 70 -5.02 17.70 -0.92
CA LEU A 70 -5.77 16.44 -0.89
C LEU A 70 -6.96 16.52 -1.85
N CYS A 71 -7.07 15.54 -2.73
CA CYS A 71 -8.27 15.35 -3.54
C CYS A 71 -9.37 14.62 -2.74
N SER A 72 -10.53 14.41 -3.35
CA SER A 72 -11.63 13.69 -2.72
C SER A 72 -11.26 12.29 -2.20
N LYS A 73 -10.37 11.56 -2.90
CA LYS A 73 -9.87 10.26 -2.43
C LYS A 73 -9.04 10.40 -1.14
N GLY A 74 -8.15 11.41 -1.08
CA GLY A 74 -7.38 11.68 0.13
C GLY A 74 -8.26 12.07 1.31
N LEU A 75 -9.24 12.93 1.08
CA LEU A 75 -10.21 13.34 2.11
C LEU A 75 -11.10 12.19 2.59
N SER A 76 -11.42 11.23 1.73
CA SER A 76 -12.20 10.04 2.10
C SER A 76 -11.41 8.99 2.91
N THR A 77 -10.12 9.19 3.16
CA THR A 77 -9.28 8.26 3.94
C THR A 77 -9.85 7.99 5.32
N LEU A 78 -10.46 8.99 5.95
CA LEU A 78 -11.09 8.83 7.26
C LEU A 78 -12.27 7.85 7.21
N GLN A 79 -13.12 7.93 6.18
CA GLN A 79 -14.24 7.00 5.97
C GLN A 79 -13.73 5.58 5.72
N ARG A 80 -12.64 5.44 4.96
CA ARG A 80 -11.98 4.14 4.72
C ARG A 80 -11.43 3.57 6.02
N LEU A 81 -10.80 4.40 6.86
CA LEU A 81 -10.20 3.98 8.12
C LEU A 81 -11.24 3.41 9.10
N TYR A 82 -12.38 4.10 9.21
CA TYR A 82 -13.47 3.72 10.12
C TYR A 82 -14.64 3.00 9.44
N ASN A 83 -14.40 2.43 8.27
CA ASN A 83 -15.42 1.65 7.59
C ASN A 83 -15.79 0.42 8.44
N PRO A 84 -17.09 0.21 8.77
CA PRO A 84 -17.52 -0.93 9.57
C PRO A 84 -17.22 -2.28 8.92
N ASN A 85 -17.09 -2.31 7.59
CA ASN A 85 -16.75 -3.52 6.83
C ASN A 85 -15.23 -3.68 6.61
N ARG A 86 -14.40 -2.86 7.27
CA ARG A 86 -12.96 -2.98 7.16
C ARG A 86 -12.48 -4.32 7.72
N LEU A 87 -11.66 -5.02 6.94
CA LEU A 87 -11.00 -6.25 7.39
C LEU A 87 -9.93 -5.90 8.44
N LEU A 88 -10.13 -6.37 9.68
CA LEU A 88 -9.22 -6.14 10.82
C LEU A 88 -8.31 -7.33 11.09
N TYR A 89 -8.63 -8.48 10.54
CA TYR A 89 -7.95 -9.75 10.80
C TYR A 89 -7.75 -10.53 9.49
N PRO A 90 -6.79 -11.44 9.44
CA PRO A 90 -6.66 -12.35 8.32
C PRO A 90 -7.92 -13.22 8.18
N MET A 91 -8.30 -13.46 6.95
CA MET A 91 -9.45 -14.29 6.58
C MET A 91 -8.97 -15.39 5.65
N LYS A 92 -9.40 -16.61 5.90
CA LYS A 92 -9.18 -17.73 4.99
C LYS A 92 -10.49 -18.15 4.32
N ARG A 93 -10.39 -18.49 3.05
CA ARG A 93 -11.48 -19.07 2.28
C ARG A 93 -11.68 -20.54 2.71
N THR A 94 -12.92 -20.94 2.95
CA THR A 94 -13.28 -22.34 3.26
C THR A 94 -13.99 -23.02 2.10
N ASN A 95 -14.73 -22.29 1.28
CA ASN A 95 -15.43 -22.84 0.13
C ASN A 95 -14.51 -22.95 -1.10
N PRO A 96 -14.77 -23.87 -2.03
CA PRO A 96 -13.99 -24.02 -3.27
C PRO A 96 -13.91 -22.73 -4.08
N LYS A 97 -12.86 -22.60 -4.87
CA LYS A 97 -12.75 -21.51 -5.85
C LYS A 97 -13.87 -21.64 -6.88
N GLY A 98 -14.50 -20.50 -7.21
CA GLY A 98 -15.66 -20.46 -8.13
C GLY A 98 -17.02 -20.54 -7.43
N SER A 99 -17.07 -20.78 -6.14
CA SER A 99 -18.29 -20.65 -5.32
C SER A 99 -18.69 -19.19 -5.22
N ASP A 100 -19.99 -18.87 -5.36
CA ASP A 100 -20.52 -17.50 -5.21
C ASP A 100 -20.25 -16.96 -3.81
N ASP A 101 -20.41 -17.79 -2.78
CA ASP A 101 -19.95 -17.48 -1.43
C ASP A 101 -18.55 -18.06 -1.20
N PRO A 102 -17.55 -17.21 -0.97
CA PRO A 102 -16.20 -17.67 -0.65
C PRO A 102 -16.08 -18.35 0.72
N GLY A 103 -17.04 -18.19 1.62
CA GLY A 103 -17.02 -18.74 2.97
C GLY A 103 -15.82 -18.24 3.77
N PHE A 104 -15.56 -16.93 3.77
CA PHE A 104 -14.41 -16.38 4.52
C PHE A 104 -14.63 -16.51 6.03
N VAL A 105 -13.66 -17.13 6.70
CA VAL A 105 -13.60 -17.23 8.16
C VAL A 105 -12.33 -16.59 8.68
N ARG A 106 -12.44 -15.98 9.85
CA ARG A 106 -11.29 -15.38 10.54
C ARG A 106 -10.27 -16.47 10.91
N CYS A 107 -8.98 -16.17 10.73
CA CYS A 107 -7.88 -16.98 11.22
C CYS A 107 -6.85 -16.12 11.96
N SER A 108 -5.90 -16.75 12.64
CA SER A 108 -4.76 -16.06 13.25
C SER A 108 -3.70 -15.69 12.20
N TRP A 109 -2.82 -14.74 12.53
CA TRP A 109 -1.67 -14.44 11.68
C TRP A 109 -0.74 -15.65 11.53
N ASP A 110 -0.51 -16.42 12.59
CA ASP A 110 0.31 -17.62 12.55
C ASP A 110 -0.28 -18.67 11.61
N GLU A 111 -1.59 -18.85 11.67
CA GLU A 111 -2.29 -19.75 10.74
C GLU A 111 -2.17 -19.25 9.30
N ALA A 112 -2.37 -17.98 9.05
CA ALA A 112 -2.25 -17.38 7.73
C ALA A 112 -0.83 -17.56 7.16
N TYR A 113 0.21 -17.25 7.94
CA TYR A 113 1.59 -17.45 7.53
C TYR A 113 1.92 -18.92 7.29
N ARG A 114 1.46 -19.83 8.14
CA ARG A 114 1.67 -21.27 7.94
C ARG A 114 1.08 -21.73 6.61
N ILE A 115 -0.16 -21.36 6.31
CA ILE A 115 -0.82 -21.71 5.04
C ILE A 115 -0.04 -21.18 3.85
N ILE A 116 0.43 -19.92 3.90
CA ILE A 116 1.20 -19.30 2.82
C ILE A 116 2.53 -20.05 2.62
N VAL A 117 3.29 -20.27 3.69
CA VAL A 117 4.60 -20.93 3.64
C VAL A 117 4.49 -22.36 3.14
N GLU A 118 3.54 -23.14 3.65
CA GLU A 118 3.31 -24.52 3.22
C GLU A 118 3.00 -24.60 1.72
N ASN A 119 2.11 -23.74 1.23
CA ASN A 119 1.75 -23.74 -0.19
C ASN A 119 2.90 -23.27 -1.09
N LEU A 120 3.60 -22.19 -0.73
CA LEU A 120 4.72 -21.68 -1.51
C LEU A 120 5.87 -22.70 -1.53
N THR A 121 6.16 -23.36 -0.40
CA THR A 121 7.19 -24.42 -0.33
C THR A 121 6.82 -25.61 -1.19
N ARG A 122 5.57 -26.06 -1.13
CA ARG A 122 5.05 -27.15 -1.94
C ARG A 122 5.16 -26.85 -3.44
N ILE A 123 4.72 -25.65 -3.86
CA ILE A 123 4.77 -25.22 -5.27
C ILE A 123 6.23 -25.16 -5.73
N LYS A 124 7.11 -24.55 -4.94
CA LYS A 124 8.52 -24.45 -5.27
C LYS A 124 9.21 -25.82 -5.42
N ALA A 125 8.85 -26.76 -4.55
CA ALA A 125 9.41 -28.12 -4.58
C ALA A 125 8.90 -28.92 -5.79
N LYS A 126 7.66 -28.71 -6.19
CA LYS A 126 7.03 -29.45 -7.30
C LYS A 126 7.32 -28.84 -8.67
N ASP A 127 7.16 -27.53 -8.80
CA ASP A 127 7.06 -26.84 -10.09
C ASP A 127 8.20 -25.81 -10.28
N GLY A 128 9.08 -25.64 -9.30
CA GLY A 128 10.16 -24.65 -9.31
C GLY A 128 9.71 -23.26 -8.82
N ALA A 129 10.69 -22.40 -8.53
CA ALA A 129 10.43 -21.07 -8.02
C ALA A 129 9.75 -20.15 -9.06
N ASP A 130 10.08 -20.34 -10.33
CA ASP A 130 9.57 -19.52 -11.43
C ASP A 130 8.10 -19.81 -11.80
N SER A 131 7.50 -20.83 -11.20
CA SER A 131 6.06 -21.07 -11.31
C SER A 131 5.22 -20.06 -10.51
N VAL A 132 5.84 -19.24 -9.67
CA VAL A 132 5.18 -18.22 -8.84
C VAL A 132 5.54 -16.83 -9.33
N MET A 133 4.52 -16.05 -9.68
CA MET A 133 4.66 -14.62 -9.98
C MET A 133 4.26 -13.80 -8.76
N PHE A 134 5.12 -12.86 -8.40
CA PHE A 134 4.81 -11.83 -7.40
C PHE A 134 4.32 -10.58 -8.12
N TYR A 135 3.08 -10.20 -7.84
CA TYR A 135 2.48 -9.02 -8.47
C TYR A 135 2.04 -8.03 -7.40
N ILE A 136 2.33 -6.75 -7.63
CA ILE A 136 1.97 -5.67 -6.72
C ILE A 136 1.26 -4.55 -7.47
N GLY A 137 0.24 -3.99 -6.84
CA GLY A 137 -0.47 -2.83 -7.35
C GLY A 137 0.31 -1.52 -7.22
N ASP A 138 -0.39 -0.42 -7.35
CA ASP A 138 0.17 0.91 -7.45
C ASP A 138 0.91 1.41 -6.19
N PRO A 139 0.49 1.15 -4.94
CA PRO A 139 1.23 1.62 -3.78
C PRO A 139 2.71 1.24 -3.83
N LYS A 140 3.59 2.22 -3.69
CA LYS A 140 5.04 2.04 -3.88
C LYS A 140 5.73 1.54 -2.62
N GLU A 141 5.15 1.80 -1.47
CA GLU A 141 5.69 1.48 -0.16
C GLU A 141 5.94 -0.02 0.04
N PRO A 142 5.03 -0.93 -0.37
CA PRO A 142 5.26 -2.37 -0.24
C PRO A 142 6.13 -2.96 -1.36
N ARG A 143 6.57 -2.20 -2.39
CA ARG A 143 7.42 -2.72 -3.47
C ARG A 143 8.76 -3.29 -2.98
N PRO A 144 9.56 -2.59 -2.15
CA PRO A 144 10.83 -3.14 -1.68
C PRO A 144 10.70 -4.46 -0.94
N PRO A 145 9.77 -4.65 0.02
CA PRO A 145 9.62 -5.93 0.70
C PRO A 145 9.14 -7.06 -0.24
N ILE A 146 8.25 -6.79 -1.18
CA ILE A 146 7.82 -7.80 -2.16
C ILE A 146 8.95 -8.18 -3.11
N MET A 147 9.75 -7.23 -3.57
CA MET A 147 10.93 -7.51 -4.38
C MET A 147 11.95 -8.39 -3.65
N ARG A 148 12.16 -8.13 -2.35
CA ARG A 148 13.00 -8.99 -1.50
C ARG A 148 12.42 -10.39 -1.39
N LEU A 149 11.12 -10.50 -1.12
CA LEU A 149 10.44 -11.79 -1.00
C LEU A 149 10.58 -12.61 -2.28
N ALA A 150 10.32 -12.02 -3.46
CA ALA A 150 10.47 -12.68 -4.74
C ALA A 150 11.89 -13.21 -4.94
N ARG A 151 12.91 -12.40 -4.66
CA ARG A 151 14.33 -12.81 -4.77
C ARG A 151 14.71 -13.91 -3.79
N TYR A 152 14.29 -13.83 -2.52
CA TYR A 152 14.54 -14.89 -1.54
C TYR A 152 13.82 -16.19 -1.89
N PHE A 153 12.62 -16.08 -2.45
CA PHE A 153 11.89 -17.22 -2.94
C PHE A 153 12.62 -17.86 -4.15
N GLY A 154 13.31 -17.04 -4.95
CA GLY A 154 14.06 -17.45 -6.13
C GLY A 154 13.28 -17.29 -7.43
N SER A 155 12.15 -16.57 -7.42
CA SER A 155 11.39 -16.25 -8.62
C SER A 155 11.94 -15.00 -9.30
N VAL A 156 12.05 -15.05 -10.63
CA VAL A 156 12.34 -13.88 -11.47
C VAL A 156 11.08 -13.14 -11.91
N HIS A 157 9.92 -13.72 -11.68
CA HIS A 157 8.64 -13.17 -12.09
C HIS A 157 8.11 -12.18 -11.05
N LEU A 158 8.46 -10.91 -11.27
CA LEU A 158 7.95 -9.78 -10.51
C LEU A 158 7.25 -8.80 -11.45
N GLY A 159 5.97 -8.58 -11.24
CA GLY A 159 5.17 -7.62 -11.99
C GLY A 159 4.66 -6.49 -11.10
N THR A 160 4.54 -5.30 -11.68
CA THR A 160 3.79 -4.19 -11.11
C THR A 160 2.81 -3.67 -12.15
N GLU A 161 1.75 -3.03 -11.70
CA GLU A 161 0.79 -2.39 -12.63
C GLU A 161 1.50 -1.37 -13.54
N SER A 162 2.47 -0.65 -13.01
CA SER A 162 3.21 0.38 -13.74
C SER A 162 4.13 -0.18 -14.80
N SER A 163 4.54 -1.45 -14.70
CA SER A 163 5.50 -2.05 -15.62
C SER A 163 4.89 -2.45 -16.97
N VAL A 164 3.59 -2.72 -17.03
CA VAL A 164 2.95 -3.28 -18.23
C VAL A 164 1.75 -2.47 -18.70
N ALA A 165 0.83 -2.13 -17.80
CA ALA A 165 -0.51 -1.65 -18.17
C ALA A 165 -0.77 -0.16 -17.87
N CYS A 166 0.11 0.53 -17.15
CA CYS A 166 -0.13 1.89 -16.70
C CYS A 166 0.96 2.85 -17.20
N ARG A 167 1.86 3.25 -16.34
CA ARG A 167 2.80 4.34 -16.60
C ARG A 167 3.89 3.99 -17.63
N ALA A 168 4.33 2.75 -17.71
CA ALA A 168 5.41 2.39 -18.62
C ALA A 168 5.05 2.63 -20.08
N ALA A 169 3.86 2.21 -20.51
CA ALA A 169 3.39 2.46 -21.87
C ALA A 169 3.23 3.96 -22.16
N CYS A 170 2.67 4.71 -21.21
CA CYS A 170 2.52 6.16 -21.31
C CYS A 170 3.89 6.85 -21.40
N MET A 171 4.84 6.49 -20.54
CA MET A 171 6.21 7.04 -20.59
C MET A 171 6.92 6.75 -21.90
N GLN A 172 6.75 5.57 -22.45
CA GLN A 172 7.32 5.21 -23.75
C GLN A 172 6.75 6.09 -24.86
N ALA A 173 5.44 6.27 -24.89
CA ALA A 173 4.79 7.17 -25.84
C ALA A 173 5.28 8.62 -25.67
N GLU A 174 5.38 9.10 -24.44
CA GLU A 174 5.90 10.46 -24.16
C GLU A 174 7.35 10.64 -24.60
N ILE A 175 8.23 9.65 -24.37
CA ILE A 175 9.64 9.69 -24.80
C ILE A 175 9.72 9.73 -26.32
N LEU A 176 8.91 8.91 -27.00
CA LEU A 176 8.89 8.86 -28.48
C LEU A 176 8.32 10.15 -29.09
N THR A 177 7.39 10.81 -28.40
CA THR A 177 6.71 12.00 -28.93
C THR A 177 7.44 13.28 -28.56
N TRP A 178 7.93 13.40 -27.31
CA TRP A 178 8.46 14.64 -26.74
C TRP A 178 9.91 14.54 -26.28
N GLY A 179 10.52 13.37 -26.42
CA GLY A 179 11.91 13.12 -26.03
C GLY A 179 12.13 12.94 -24.52
N ARG A 180 11.08 13.09 -23.71
CA ARG A 180 11.18 12.92 -22.25
C ARG A 180 9.83 12.53 -21.66
N PRO A 181 9.82 11.79 -20.53
CA PRO A 181 8.59 11.56 -19.80
C PRO A 181 8.15 12.88 -19.13
N SER A 182 6.86 13.21 -19.26
CA SER A 182 6.25 14.34 -18.57
C SER A 182 5.24 13.86 -17.54
N GLN A 183 5.30 14.42 -16.36
CA GLN A 183 4.22 14.31 -15.39
C GLN A 183 3.54 15.67 -15.33
N GLY A 184 2.34 15.77 -15.88
CA GLY A 184 1.51 16.95 -15.73
C GLY A 184 1.29 17.22 -14.25
N SER A 185 1.57 18.44 -13.79
CA SER A 185 1.24 18.82 -12.42
C SER A 185 -0.05 19.63 -12.40
N MET A 186 -0.97 19.26 -11.54
CA MET A 186 -2.25 19.96 -11.32
C MET A 186 -2.12 21.46 -11.05
N PRO A 187 -1.02 21.99 -10.49
CA PRO A 187 -0.89 23.43 -10.24
C PRO A 187 -1.00 24.31 -11.47
N ASN A 188 -0.66 23.79 -12.63
CA ASN A 188 -0.67 24.58 -13.87
C ASN A 188 -2.09 24.81 -14.42
N VAL A 189 -3.08 24.10 -13.90
CA VAL A 189 -4.47 24.25 -14.32
C VAL A 189 -5.00 25.66 -14.03
N LYS A 190 -4.65 26.25 -12.89
CA LYS A 190 -5.09 27.60 -12.49
C LYS A 190 -4.56 28.71 -13.39
N THR A 191 -3.50 28.47 -14.16
CA THR A 191 -2.88 29.46 -15.05
C THR A 191 -3.30 29.31 -16.51
N LYS A 192 -4.23 28.39 -16.81
CA LYS A 192 -4.69 28.10 -18.17
C LYS A 192 -6.04 28.68 -18.43
N SER A 193 -6.21 29.25 -19.62
CA SER A 193 -7.49 29.81 -20.09
C SER A 193 -8.39 28.72 -20.69
N PHE A 194 -7.80 27.58 -21.06
CA PHE A 194 -8.51 26.48 -21.72
C PHE A 194 -7.92 25.12 -21.33
N MET A 195 -8.79 24.16 -21.04
CA MET A 195 -8.39 22.81 -20.68
C MET A 195 -9.29 21.79 -21.40
N VAL A 196 -8.69 20.78 -22.00
CA VAL A 196 -9.38 19.62 -22.55
C VAL A 196 -9.29 18.47 -21.55
N LEU A 197 -10.43 17.91 -21.18
CA LEU A 197 -10.54 16.67 -20.42
C LEU A 197 -10.95 15.57 -21.39
N ALA A 198 -10.09 14.59 -21.58
CA ALA A 198 -10.31 13.43 -22.43
C ALA A 198 -10.39 12.14 -21.61
#